data_b183c54e6cc3521f5e8ebf9fd33053ef
#
_entry.id   b183c54e6cc3521f5e8ebf9fd33053ef
#
_cell.length_a   1.000
_cell.length_b   1.000
_cell.length_c   1.000
_cell.angle_alpha   90.00
_cell.angle_beta   90.00
_cell.angle_gamma   90.00
#
_symmetry.space_group_name_H-M   'P 1'
#
loop_
_entity.id
_entity.type
_entity.pdbx_description
1 polymer ?
#
loop_
_entity_poly.entity_id
_entity_poly.type
_entity_poly.pdbx_seq_one_letter_code
_entity_poly.pdbx_strand_id
1 'polypeptide(L)'
;MRSYGKPNTICWTSEQKLQQNRLRAVVFFYRVNQTTLLPKIWKIAARDMVMSGYNLFIRENMSVFNAEHSIGDYSMLHISQGRLEFPQTLQVSSYGRGEIRLMWANLLPKTSSNMSHRLHVVWLDGKGDFSLHVLSVADVSRRDEEAVL
;
A
#
# COMPACT_ATOMS: atom_id res chain seq x y z
N MET A 1 15.33 52.12 -4.55
CA MET A 1 15.74 50.93 -5.29
C MET A 1 16.01 49.81 -4.28
N ARG A 2 15.17 48.76 -4.20
CA ARG A 2 15.42 47.58 -3.35
C ARG A 2 16.31 46.63 -4.12
N SER A 3 17.51 46.39 -3.64
CA SER A 3 18.41 45.36 -4.16
C SER A 3 17.81 44.01 -3.92
N TYR A 4 17.44 43.26 -4.96
CA TYR A 4 17.13 41.85 -4.89
C TYR A 4 18.42 41.09 -4.58
N GLY A 5 18.52 40.57 -3.36
CA GLY A 5 19.63 39.69 -3.00
C GLY A 5 19.67 38.49 -3.95
N LYS A 6 20.88 38.08 -4.34
CA LYS A 6 21.09 36.86 -5.13
C LYS A 6 20.42 35.68 -4.43
N PRO A 7 19.69 34.78 -5.17
CA PRO A 7 19.12 33.61 -4.56
C PRO A 7 20.23 32.80 -3.88
N ASN A 8 20.10 32.59 -2.57
CA ASN A 8 20.98 31.69 -1.84
C ASN A 8 20.96 30.34 -2.53
N THR A 9 22.09 29.90 -3.02
CA THR A 9 22.23 28.52 -3.52
C THR A 9 22.06 27.59 -2.32
N ILE A 10 20.89 26.98 -2.20
CA ILE A 10 20.56 26.05 -1.11
C ILE A 10 21.44 24.82 -1.28
N CYS A 11 22.54 24.73 -0.54
CA CYS A 11 23.35 23.53 -0.43
C CYS A 11 22.63 22.55 0.51
N TRP A 12 21.98 21.55 -0.06
CA TRP A 12 21.35 20.47 0.69
C TRP A 12 22.40 19.62 1.40
N THR A 13 22.17 19.32 2.68
CA THR A 13 22.99 18.34 3.40
C THR A 13 22.74 16.92 2.85
N SER A 14 23.66 16.00 3.14
CA SER A 14 23.50 14.59 2.71
C SER A 14 22.21 13.98 3.23
N GLU A 15 21.84 14.28 4.47
CA GLU A 15 20.60 13.80 5.09
C GLU A 15 19.34 14.37 4.43
N GLN A 16 19.36 15.66 4.09
CA GLN A 16 18.26 16.28 3.36
C GLN A 16 18.08 15.68 1.97
N LYS A 17 19.18 15.35 1.27
CA LYS A 17 19.12 14.65 -0.02
C LYS A 17 18.52 13.25 0.12
N LEU A 18 18.92 12.50 1.16
CA LEU A 18 18.35 11.19 1.44
C LEU A 18 16.83 11.27 1.67
N GLN A 19 16.37 12.22 2.48
CA GLN A 19 14.93 12.41 2.74
C GLN A 19 14.17 12.81 1.47
N GLN A 20 14.75 13.68 0.64
CA GLN A 20 14.13 14.04 -0.63
C GLN A 20 14.02 12.85 -1.58
N ASN A 21 15.03 11.99 -1.64
CA ASN A 21 15.01 10.83 -2.50
C ASN A 21 13.97 9.80 -2.03
N ARG A 22 13.85 9.57 -0.72
CA ARG A 22 12.76 8.75 -0.14
C ARG A 22 11.39 9.31 -0.48
N LEU A 23 11.21 10.62 -0.33
CA LEU A 23 9.96 11.28 -0.69
C LEU A 23 9.64 11.11 -2.18
N ARG A 24 10.63 11.25 -3.07
CA ARG A 24 10.45 11.01 -4.51
C ARG A 24 10.04 9.57 -4.79
N ALA A 25 10.63 8.59 -4.12
CA ALA A 25 10.32 7.18 -4.30
C ALA A 25 8.87 6.86 -3.92
N VAL A 26 8.41 7.28 -2.74
CA VAL A 26 7.02 7.04 -2.30
C VAL A 26 6.00 7.79 -3.16
N VAL A 27 6.32 9.01 -3.60
CA VAL A 27 5.47 9.79 -4.52
C VAL A 27 5.39 9.09 -5.88
N PHE A 28 6.50 8.59 -6.39
CA PHE A 28 6.53 7.83 -7.64
C PHE A 28 5.69 6.56 -7.56
N PHE A 29 5.86 5.78 -6.49
CA PHE A 29 5.02 4.61 -6.23
C PHE A 29 3.52 4.94 -6.26
N TYR A 30 3.09 6.00 -5.56
CA TYR A 30 1.70 6.41 -5.54
C TYR A 30 1.21 6.83 -6.94
N ARG A 31 2.02 7.55 -7.70
CA ARG A 31 1.68 8.01 -9.06
C ARG A 31 1.50 6.86 -10.05
N VAL A 32 2.42 5.89 -10.04
CA VAL A 32 2.31 4.69 -10.89
C VAL A 32 1.00 3.96 -10.61
N ASN A 33 0.55 3.97 -9.36
CA ASN A 33 -0.65 3.25 -8.93
C ASN A 33 -1.93 4.09 -8.87
N GLN A 34 -1.98 5.26 -9.52
CA GLN A 34 -3.15 6.15 -9.50
C GLN A 34 -4.42 5.55 -10.10
N THR A 35 -4.28 4.63 -11.05
CA THR A 35 -5.39 3.95 -11.71
C THR A 35 -5.88 2.71 -10.97
N THR A 36 -5.17 2.27 -9.94
CA THR A 36 -5.51 1.10 -9.12
C THR A 36 -6.53 1.45 -8.02
N LEU A 37 -6.78 0.49 -7.13
CA LEU A 37 -7.61 0.72 -5.93
C LEU A 37 -6.91 1.61 -4.87
N LEU A 38 -5.59 1.78 -4.95
CA LEU A 38 -4.79 2.48 -3.94
C LEU A 38 -5.34 3.86 -3.57
N PRO A 39 -5.60 4.79 -4.52
CA PRO A 39 -6.12 6.11 -4.19
C PRO A 39 -7.51 6.08 -3.54
N LYS A 40 -8.36 5.14 -3.95
CA LYS A 40 -9.72 4.99 -3.39
C LYS A 40 -9.66 4.53 -1.94
N ILE A 41 -8.82 3.54 -1.63
CA ILE A 41 -8.61 3.01 -0.28
C ILE A 41 -8.11 4.13 0.65
N TRP A 42 -7.08 4.85 0.25
CA TRP A 42 -6.50 5.92 1.07
C TRP A 42 -7.41 7.14 1.21
N LYS A 43 -8.24 7.44 0.19
CA LYS A 43 -9.28 8.48 0.31
C LYS A 43 -10.32 8.11 1.37
N ILE A 44 -10.69 6.83 1.47
CA ILE A 44 -11.61 6.34 2.50
C ILE A 44 -10.93 6.39 3.88
N ALA A 45 -9.68 5.95 3.99
CA ALA A 45 -8.91 5.98 5.23
C ALA A 45 -8.74 7.40 5.82
N ALA A 46 -8.62 8.40 4.94
CA ALA A 46 -8.46 9.80 5.32
C ALA A 46 -9.77 10.57 5.53
N ARG A 47 -10.95 9.92 5.46
CA ARG A 47 -12.25 10.60 5.47
C ARG A 47 -12.46 11.52 6.67
N ASP A 48 -12.01 11.08 7.84
CA ASP A 48 -12.19 11.79 9.10
C ASP A 48 -10.92 12.53 9.56
N MET A 49 -9.98 12.76 8.63
CA MET A 49 -8.69 13.38 8.90
C MET A 49 -8.56 14.73 8.21
N VAL A 50 -7.77 15.65 8.80
CA VAL A 50 -7.45 16.96 8.22
C VAL A 50 -6.39 16.85 7.12
N MET A 51 -6.29 15.72 6.44
CA MET A 51 -5.33 15.51 5.35
C MET A 51 -5.92 14.67 4.22
N SER A 52 -5.34 14.80 3.04
CA SER A 52 -5.75 13.99 1.89
C SER A 52 -5.26 12.54 2.03
N GLY A 53 -5.93 11.60 1.37
CA GLY A 53 -5.48 10.20 1.30
C GLY A 53 -4.07 10.06 0.73
N TYR A 54 -3.70 10.91 -0.21
CA TYR A 54 -2.34 11.01 -0.74
C TYR A 54 -1.31 11.34 0.35
N ASN A 55 -1.56 12.39 1.13
CA ASN A 55 -0.65 12.79 2.20
C ASN A 55 -0.58 11.74 3.31
N LEU A 56 -1.72 11.11 3.62
CA LEU A 56 -1.78 10.01 4.58
C LEU A 56 -0.93 8.82 4.11
N PHE A 57 -1.06 8.41 2.84
CA PHE A 57 -0.25 7.35 2.26
C PHE A 57 1.25 7.65 2.38
N ILE A 58 1.67 8.86 2.00
CA ILE A 58 3.08 9.26 2.07
C ILE A 58 3.59 9.21 3.52
N ARG A 59 2.80 9.74 4.46
CA ARG A 59 3.17 9.75 5.88
C ARG A 59 3.42 8.35 6.42
N GLU A 60 2.52 7.42 6.13
CA GLU A 60 2.58 6.05 6.64
C GLU A 60 3.67 5.20 5.96
N ASN A 61 4.02 5.52 4.72
CA ASN A 61 4.93 4.68 3.94
C ASN A 61 6.31 5.29 3.69
N MET A 62 6.55 6.55 4.01
CA MET A 62 7.82 7.21 3.66
C MET A 62 9.06 6.51 4.22
N SER A 63 8.96 5.92 5.42
CA SER A 63 10.05 5.19 6.08
C SER A 63 10.40 3.86 5.42
N VAL A 64 9.46 3.30 4.67
CA VAL A 64 9.59 2.00 3.99
C VAL A 64 10.44 2.10 2.72
N PHE A 65 10.48 3.30 2.12
CA PHE A 65 11.22 3.53 0.87
C PHE A 65 12.66 3.97 1.12
N ASN A 66 13.56 3.45 0.29
CA ASN A 66 14.97 3.82 0.29
C ASN A 66 15.22 5.05 -0.60
N ALA A 67 16.37 5.69 -0.39
CA ALA A 67 16.84 6.78 -1.25
C ALA A 67 17.17 6.33 -2.69
N GLU A 68 17.31 5.02 -2.92
CA GLU A 68 17.62 4.38 -4.19
C GLU A 68 16.38 3.96 -4.99
N HIS A 69 15.22 4.55 -4.68
CA HIS A 69 13.94 4.21 -5.30
C HIS A 69 13.55 2.73 -5.18
N SER A 70 13.87 2.10 -4.04
CA SER A 70 13.47 0.73 -3.73
C SER A 70 12.65 0.67 -2.43
N ILE A 71 11.97 -0.44 -2.23
CA ILE A 71 11.27 -0.75 -0.98
C ILE A 71 12.25 -1.50 -0.09
N GLY A 72 12.51 -0.98 1.11
CA GLY A 72 13.45 -1.58 2.06
C GLY A 72 12.90 -2.84 2.71
N ASP A 73 11.64 -2.79 3.11
CA ASP A 73 10.94 -3.92 3.71
C ASP A 73 9.47 -3.95 3.25
N TYR A 74 9.14 -4.95 2.46
CA TYR A 74 7.78 -5.13 1.93
C TYR A 74 6.75 -5.44 3.01
N SER A 75 7.15 -6.04 4.13
CA SER A 75 6.25 -6.35 5.24
C SER A 75 5.73 -5.09 5.95
N MET A 76 6.47 -4.01 5.84
CA MET A 76 6.12 -2.70 6.41
C MET A 76 5.35 -1.80 5.44
N LEU A 77 5.13 -2.24 4.21
CA LEU A 77 4.40 -1.45 3.21
C LEU A 77 2.89 -1.49 3.47
N HIS A 78 2.34 -0.36 3.85
CA HIS A 78 0.90 -0.19 4.07
C HIS A 78 0.18 0.10 2.74
N ILE A 79 -0.41 -0.92 2.12
CA ILE A 79 -1.26 -0.76 0.93
C ILE A 79 -2.65 -0.27 1.30
N SER A 80 -3.12 -0.63 2.50
CA SER A 80 -4.42 -0.21 3.02
C SER A 80 -4.33 0.15 4.50
N GLN A 81 -5.26 0.96 4.95
CA GLN A 81 -5.45 1.28 6.35
C GLN A 81 -6.94 1.22 6.68
N GLY A 82 -7.29 0.57 7.78
CA GLY A 82 -8.67 0.41 8.18
C GLY A 82 -8.80 -0.24 9.54
N ARG A 83 -10.06 -0.41 9.99
CA ARG A 83 -10.41 -1.02 11.28
C ARG A 83 -10.92 -2.46 11.15
N LEU A 84 -10.74 -3.07 9.97
CA LEU A 84 -11.14 -4.46 9.77
C LEU A 84 -10.22 -5.37 10.58
N GLU A 85 -10.81 -6.28 11.33
CA GLU A 85 -10.05 -7.33 11.99
C GLU A 85 -9.43 -8.24 10.93
N PHE A 86 -8.14 -8.49 11.09
CA PHE A 86 -7.44 -9.44 10.22
C PHE A 86 -7.98 -10.85 10.45
N PRO A 87 -8.10 -11.66 9.38
CA PRO A 87 -8.33 -13.08 9.55
C PRO A 87 -7.14 -13.67 10.31
N GLN A 88 -7.42 -14.59 11.22
CA GLN A 88 -6.35 -15.31 11.90
C GLN A 88 -5.77 -16.38 10.96
N THR A 89 -4.51 -16.73 11.21
CA THR A 89 -3.84 -17.83 10.52
C THR A 89 -3.93 -17.78 9.00
N LEU A 90 -3.66 -16.60 8.39
CA LEU A 90 -3.54 -16.53 6.93
C LEU A 90 -2.36 -17.40 6.49
N GLN A 91 -2.64 -18.41 5.69
CA GLN A 91 -1.64 -19.29 5.07
C GLN A 91 -1.66 -19.09 3.56
N VAL A 92 -0.48 -18.97 3.00
CA VAL A 92 -0.27 -18.86 1.55
C VAL A 92 0.57 -20.04 1.11
N SER A 93 0.09 -20.83 0.18
CA SER A 93 0.81 -21.97 -0.35
C SER A 93 0.76 -22.00 -1.88
N SER A 94 1.82 -22.52 -2.51
CA SER A 94 1.80 -22.81 -3.93
C SER A 94 1.01 -24.07 -4.18
N TYR A 95 0.06 -24.02 -5.12
CA TYR A 95 -0.82 -25.14 -5.46
C TYR A 95 -0.39 -25.86 -6.77
N GLY A 96 0.69 -25.43 -7.39
CA GLY A 96 1.24 -25.94 -8.62
C GLY A 96 0.80 -25.13 -9.86
N ARG A 97 1.57 -25.25 -10.94
CA ARG A 97 1.31 -24.57 -12.24
C ARG A 97 1.07 -23.05 -12.19
N GLY A 98 1.61 -22.36 -11.17
CA GLY A 98 1.42 -20.92 -11.02
C GLY A 98 0.18 -20.53 -10.22
N GLU A 99 -0.52 -21.49 -9.64
CA GLU A 99 -1.66 -21.25 -8.74
C GLU A 99 -1.21 -21.03 -7.30
N ILE A 100 -1.88 -20.11 -6.62
CA ILE A 100 -1.66 -19.79 -5.21
C ILE A 100 -2.93 -20.10 -4.42
N ARG A 101 -2.79 -20.90 -3.39
CA ARG A 101 -3.87 -21.19 -2.44
C ARG A 101 -3.73 -20.32 -1.21
N LEU A 102 -4.78 -19.61 -0.88
CA LEU A 102 -4.94 -18.81 0.33
C LEU A 102 -5.93 -19.51 1.26
N MET A 103 -5.56 -19.68 2.53
CA MET A 103 -6.45 -20.17 3.57
C MET A 103 -6.40 -19.24 4.77
N TRP A 104 -7.53 -19.00 5.41
CA TRP A 104 -7.62 -18.17 6.60
C TRP A 104 -8.68 -18.68 7.56
N ALA A 105 -8.51 -18.39 8.84
CA ALA A 105 -9.53 -18.67 9.85
C ALA A 105 -10.15 -17.35 10.34
N ASN A 106 -11.44 -17.39 10.61
CA ASN A 106 -12.19 -16.28 11.18
C ASN A 106 -12.56 -16.58 12.63
N LEU A 107 -12.31 -15.62 13.53
CA LEU A 107 -12.83 -15.68 14.90
C LEU A 107 -14.29 -15.19 15.01
N LEU A 108 -14.74 -14.45 14.00
CA LEU A 108 -16.08 -13.87 14.02
C LEU A 108 -17.14 -14.92 13.67
N PRO A 109 -18.32 -14.83 14.28
CA PRO A 109 -19.45 -15.68 13.88
C PRO A 109 -19.75 -15.53 12.38
N LYS A 110 -20.05 -16.65 11.69
CA LYS A 110 -20.37 -16.64 10.25
C LYS A 110 -21.61 -15.80 9.88
N THR A 111 -22.38 -15.40 10.88
CA THR A 111 -23.54 -14.48 10.76
C THR A 111 -23.16 -13.00 10.80
N SER A 112 -21.91 -12.68 11.12
CA SER A 112 -21.46 -11.27 11.15
C SER A 112 -21.53 -10.63 9.77
N SER A 113 -21.93 -9.35 9.70
CA SER A 113 -21.91 -8.56 8.47
C SER A 113 -20.52 -8.48 7.84
N ASN A 114 -19.47 -8.61 8.64
CA ASN A 114 -18.08 -8.61 8.19
C ASN A 114 -17.74 -9.85 7.32
N MET A 115 -18.52 -10.91 7.37
CA MET A 115 -18.31 -12.11 6.56
C MET A 115 -18.63 -11.94 5.07
N SER A 116 -19.33 -10.87 4.71
CA SER A 116 -19.64 -10.53 3.30
C SER A 116 -18.53 -9.72 2.62
N HIS A 117 -17.44 -9.37 3.32
CA HIS A 117 -16.34 -8.65 2.73
C HIS A 117 -15.64 -9.51 1.67
N ARG A 118 -15.40 -8.92 0.51
CA ARG A 118 -14.77 -9.58 -0.63
C ARG A 118 -13.25 -9.62 -0.49
N LEU A 119 -12.65 -10.67 -1.03
CA LEU A 119 -11.22 -10.83 -1.12
C LEU A 119 -10.67 -9.98 -2.28
N HIS A 120 -9.66 -9.18 -1.98
CA HIS A 120 -8.82 -8.52 -2.98
C HIS A 120 -7.38 -8.95 -2.74
N VAL A 121 -6.76 -9.51 -3.75
CA VAL A 121 -5.34 -9.86 -3.71
C VAL A 121 -4.55 -8.80 -4.47
N VAL A 122 -3.52 -8.29 -3.83
CA VAL A 122 -2.65 -7.27 -4.39
C VAL A 122 -1.23 -7.82 -4.42
N TRP A 123 -0.58 -7.75 -5.58
CA TRP A 123 0.83 -8.10 -5.71
C TRP A 123 1.60 -7.02 -6.44
N LEU A 124 2.90 -6.96 -6.18
CA LEU A 124 3.84 -6.07 -6.84
C LEU A 124 4.58 -6.84 -7.92
N ASP A 125 4.74 -6.25 -9.09
CA ASP A 125 5.69 -6.78 -10.09
C ASP A 125 7.11 -6.55 -9.60
N GLY A 126 7.89 -7.63 -9.47
CA GLY A 126 9.27 -7.62 -8.97
C GLY A 126 10.30 -6.95 -9.89
N LYS A 127 9.86 -6.38 -11.02
CA LYS A 127 10.73 -5.75 -12.01
C LYS A 127 11.13 -4.31 -11.70
N GLY A 128 10.77 -3.79 -10.52
CA GLY A 128 11.22 -2.48 -10.05
C GLY A 128 10.44 -1.28 -10.56
N ASP A 129 9.33 -1.48 -11.29
CA ASP A 129 8.46 -0.41 -11.77
C ASP A 129 7.40 0.03 -10.74
N PHE A 130 7.32 -0.66 -9.59
CA PHE A 130 6.36 -0.44 -8.51
C PHE A 130 4.89 -0.61 -8.90
N SER A 131 4.58 -1.26 -10.00
CA SER A 131 3.21 -1.49 -10.43
C SER A 131 2.49 -2.46 -9.51
N LEU A 132 1.35 -2.03 -8.94
CA LEU A 132 0.44 -2.87 -8.19
C LEU A 132 -0.57 -3.51 -9.14
N HIS A 133 -0.67 -4.81 -9.06
CA HIS A 133 -1.73 -5.56 -9.70
C HIS A 133 -2.77 -5.93 -8.66
N VAL A 134 -4.04 -5.75 -9.00
CA VAL A 134 -5.16 -6.02 -8.10
C VAL A 134 -6.08 -7.01 -8.75
N LEU A 135 -6.22 -8.18 -8.13
CA LEU A 135 -7.21 -9.17 -8.47
C LEU A 135 -8.38 -9.06 -7.49
N SER A 136 -9.55 -8.72 -8.00
CA SER A 136 -10.79 -8.78 -7.25
C SER A 136 -11.39 -10.16 -7.48
N VAL A 137 -11.39 -11.01 -6.47
CA VAL A 137 -11.99 -12.35 -6.55
C VAL A 137 -13.48 -12.18 -6.30
N ALA A 138 -14.25 -12.17 -7.40
CA ALA A 138 -15.66 -11.77 -7.37
C ALA A 138 -16.53 -12.64 -6.46
N ASP A 139 -16.24 -13.93 -6.43
CA ASP A 139 -17.07 -14.93 -5.76
C ASP A 139 -16.51 -15.43 -4.42
N VAL A 140 -15.38 -14.87 -3.98
CA VAL A 140 -14.76 -15.24 -2.71
C VAL A 140 -14.97 -14.15 -1.68
N SER A 141 -15.58 -14.53 -0.58
CA SER A 141 -15.80 -13.68 0.58
C SER A 141 -15.00 -14.17 1.79
N ARG A 142 -14.95 -13.35 2.82
CA ARG A 142 -14.30 -13.73 4.08
C ARG A 142 -14.89 -15.03 4.68
N ARG A 143 -16.16 -15.33 4.38
CA ARG A 143 -16.87 -16.52 4.88
C ARG A 143 -16.30 -17.83 4.34
N ASP A 144 -15.71 -17.80 3.15
CA ASP A 144 -15.30 -19.02 2.44
C ASP A 144 -14.03 -19.65 3.01
N GLU A 145 -13.22 -18.85 3.75
CA GLU A 145 -12.01 -19.28 4.46
C GLU A 145 -10.91 -19.87 3.54
N GLU A 146 -11.16 -19.90 2.22
CA GLU A 146 -10.22 -20.39 1.21
C GLU A 146 -10.43 -19.70 -0.14
N ALA A 147 -9.33 -19.52 -0.87
CA ALA A 147 -9.30 -19.12 -2.27
C ALA A 147 -8.15 -19.77 -3.02
N VAL A 148 -8.37 -20.11 -4.28
CA VAL A 148 -7.31 -20.52 -5.23
C VAL A 148 -7.28 -19.49 -6.35
N LEU A 149 -6.09 -19.00 -6.68
CA LEU A 149 -5.83 -17.89 -7.59
C LEU A 149 -4.91 -18.33 -8.72
#